data_02dfcb5ac9f5ca5505f541d4bc687587
#
_entry.id   02dfcb5ac9f5ca5505f541d4bc687587
#
_cell.length_a   1.000
_cell.length_b   1.000
_cell.length_c   1.000
_cell.angle_alpha   90.00
_cell.angle_beta   90.00
_cell.angle_gamma   90.00
#
_symmetry.space_group_name_H-M   'P 1'
#
loop_
_entity.id
_entity.type
_entity.pdbx_description
1 polymer ?
#
loop_
_entity_poly.entity_id
_entity_poly.type
_entity_poly.pdbx_seq_one_letter_code
_entity_poly.pdbx_strand_id
1 'polypeptide(L)'
;MNQQVVYQDISQIRPYENNPRNNEAAVGPVAQSIKEFGFRVPILIDGKGTIIAGHTRYEAAKRLGMDKVPCIRVDDLTDAQIKAYRIADNKVAEASSWNDDVLRAEMDALQALDVDLSSTGFSEVELDGLLRDVDDSDFEEFFTEPAQQPPKVADTGSDSESQQSGQDRKSVV
;
A
#
# COMPACT_ATOMS: atom_id res chain seq x y z
N MET A 1 -28.10 -0.04 16.67
CA MET A 1 -28.36 -0.63 15.34
C MET A 1 -28.00 -2.10 15.40
N ASN A 2 -28.92 -2.98 15.02
CA ASN A 2 -28.63 -4.42 15.01
C ASN A 2 -28.30 -4.81 13.56
N GLN A 3 -27.00 -4.82 13.22
CA GLN A 3 -26.55 -5.21 11.87
C GLN A 3 -26.51 -6.73 11.80
N GLN A 4 -27.40 -7.30 11.01
CA GLN A 4 -27.51 -8.74 10.82
C GLN A 4 -26.76 -9.17 9.55
N VAL A 5 -25.93 -10.22 9.66
CA VAL A 5 -25.33 -10.86 8.49
C VAL A 5 -26.36 -11.74 7.82
N VAL A 6 -26.57 -11.53 6.52
CA VAL A 6 -27.43 -12.33 5.67
C VAL A 6 -26.61 -12.94 4.53
N TYR A 7 -26.92 -14.17 4.12
CA TYR A 7 -26.30 -14.77 2.95
C TYR A 7 -27.12 -14.41 1.70
N GLN A 8 -26.48 -13.68 0.78
CA GLN A 8 -27.07 -13.20 -0.45
C GLN A 8 -26.54 -13.97 -1.65
N ASP A 9 -27.41 -14.32 -2.61
CA ASP A 9 -26.97 -14.88 -3.88
C ASP A 9 -26.07 -13.87 -4.61
N ILE A 10 -24.89 -14.31 -5.05
CA ILE A 10 -23.88 -13.44 -5.67
C ILE A 10 -24.41 -12.78 -6.95
N SER A 11 -25.33 -13.46 -7.67
CA SER A 11 -25.99 -12.94 -8.87
C SER A 11 -26.91 -11.74 -8.60
N GLN A 12 -27.35 -11.55 -7.37
CA GLN A 12 -28.22 -10.45 -6.95
C GLN A 12 -27.42 -9.24 -6.43
N ILE A 13 -26.11 -9.39 -6.30
CA ILE A 13 -25.22 -8.32 -5.86
C ILE A 13 -24.69 -7.57 -7.08
N ARG A 14 -24.68 -6.25 -7.01
CA ARG A 14 -24.26 -5.37 -8.10
C ARG A 14 -23.04 -4.56 -7.69
N PRO A 15 -21.93 -4.63 -8.44
CA PRO A 15 -20.83 -3.70 -8.26
C PRO A 15 -21.29 -2.25 -8.47
N TYR A 16 -20.71 -1.32 -7.72
CA TYR A 16 -20.94 0.09 -7.97
C TYR A 16 -20.10 0.55 -9.17
N GLU A 17 -20.76 0.97 -10.25
CA GLU A 17 -20.11 1.31 -11.54
C GLU A 17 -19.04 2.41 -11.43
N ASN A 18 -19.26 3.42 -10.57
CA ASN A 18 -18.33 4.52 -10.36
C ASN A 18 -17.38 4.25 -9.19
N ASN A 19 -16.95 3.00 -8.98
CA ASN A 19 -15.97 2.70 -7.96
C ASN A 19 -14.61 3.33 -8.34
N PRO A 20 -14.07 4.27 -7.53
CA PRO A 20 -12.82 4.96 -7.87
C PRO A 20 -11.57 4.10 -7.68
N ARG A 21 -11.70 2.94 -7.00
CA ARG A 21 -10.55 2.09 -6.65
C ARG A 21 -10.38 0.95 -7.66
N ASN A 22 -9.16 0.83 -8.20
CA ASN A 22 -8.78 -0.37 -8.94
C ASN A 22 -8.36 -1.47 -7.94
N ASN A 23 -9.10 -2.58 -7.97
CA ASN A 23 -8.93 -3.68 -7.02
C ASN A 23 -8.32 -4.94 -7.65
N GLU A 24 -7.98 -4.92 -8.94
CA GLU A 24 -7.62 -6.12 -9.70
C GLU A 24 -6.46 -6.90 -9.08
N ALA A 25 -5.38 -6.20 -8.69
CA ALA A 25 -4.22 -6.80 -8.05
C ALA A 25 -4.54 -7.47 -6.69
N ALA A 26 -5.55 -6.95 -5.97
CA ALA A 26 -5.92 -7.46 -4.66
C ALA A 26 -6.88 -8.66 -4.71
N VAL A 27 -7.48 -8.97 -5.86
CA VAL A 27 -8.47 -10.08 -5.97
C VAL A 27 -7.84 -11.44 -5.68
N GLY A 28 -6.62 -11.67 -6.18
CA GLY A 28 -5.89 -12.92 -5.96
C GLY A 28 -5.61 -13.20 -4.48
N PRO A 29 -4.90 -12.30 -3.80
CA PRO A 29 -4.64 -12.41 -2.36
C PRO A 29 -5.90 -12.56 -1.52
N VAL A 30 -6.95 -11.78 -1.79
CA VAL A 30 -8.23 -11.90 -1.08
C VAL A 30 -8.92 -13.24 -1.35
N ALA A 31 -8.85 -13.78 -2.57
CA ALA A 31 -9.39 -15.11 -2.87
C ALA A 31 -8.64 -16.21 -2.12
N GLN A 32 -7.32 -16.12 -2.03
CA GLN A 32 -6.51 -17.07 -1.24
C GLN A 32 -6.88 -17.01 0.25
N SER A 33 -6.99 -15.82 0.81
CA SER A 33 -7.41 -15.62 2.20
C SER A 33 -8.82 -16.18 2.46
N ILE A 34 -9.78 -15.97 1.54
CA ILE A 34 -11.14 -16.54 1.68
C ILE A 34 -11.09 -18.06 1.60
N LYS A 35 -10.27 -18.64 0.75
CA LYS A 35 -10.10 -20.09 0.62
C LYS A 35 -9.55 -20.71 1.88
N GLU A 36 -8.56 -20.08 2.49
CA GLU A 36 -7.88 -20.59 3.70
C GLU A 36 -8.71 -20.38 4.97
N PHE A 37 -9.18 -19.15 5.18
CA PHE A 37 -9.82 -18.77 6.43
C PHE A 37 -11.34 -18.72 6.36
N GLY A 38 -11.94 -18.88 5.17
CA GLY A 38 -13.35 -18.65 4.93
C GLY A 38 -13.69 -17.17 4.76
N PHE A 39 -14.92 -16.88 4.38
CA PHE A 39 -15.41 -15.52 4.16
C PHE A 39 -15.73 -14.85 5.51
N ARG A 40 -14.76 -14.17 6.12
CA ARG A 40 -14.85 -13.64 7.50
C ARG A 40 -15.43 -12.24 7.61
N VAL A 41 -15.22 -11.39 6.59
CA VAL A 41 -15.66 -9.99 6.60
C VAL A 41 -16.76 -9.79 5.57
N PRO A 42 -18.03 -9.56 5.97
CA PRO A 42 -19.16 -9.43 5.06
C PRO A 42 -19.01 -8.28 4.04
N ILE A 43 -19.73 -8.38 2.93
CA ILE A 43 -19.88 -7.30 1.95
C ILE A 43 -20.99 -6.37 2.44
N LEU A 44 -20.76 -5.05 2.41
CA LEU A 44 -21.81 -4.07 2.69
C LEU A 44 -22.57 -3.76 1.40
N ILE A 45 -23.89 -3.90 1.44
CA ILE A 45 -24.78 -3.62 0.31
C ILE A 45 -25.90 -2.67 0.72
N ASP A 46 -26.39 -1.87 -0.23
CA ASP A 46 -27.58 -1.05 -0.04
C ASP A 46 -28.87 -1.88 -0.22
N GLY A 47 -30.05 -1.24 -0.03
CA GLY A 47 -31.35 -1.88 -0.18
C GLY A 47 -31.64 -2.44 -1.57
N LYS A 48 -30.86 -2.03 -2.59
CA LYS A 48 -30.96 -2.49 -3.98
C LYS A 48 -29.95 -3.60 -4.32
N GLY A 49 -29.12 -4.00 -3.36
CA GLY A 49 -28.03 -4.97 -3.55
C GLY A 49 -26.78 -4.38 -4.20
N THR A 50 -26.62 -3.04 -4.26
CA THR A 50 -25.42 -2.43 -4.78
C THR A 50 -24.34 -2.39 -3.70
N ILE A 51 -23.11 -2.75 -4.06
CA ILE A 51 -22.00 -2.79 -3.13
C ILE A 51 -21.67 -1.39 -2.63
N ILE A 52 -21.59 -1.25 -1.31
CA ILE A 52 -21.09 -0.08 -0.60
C ILE A 52 -19.61 -0.27 -0.29
N ALA A 53 -19.24 -1.40 0.32
CA ALA A 53 -17.85 -1.78 0.63
C ALA A 53 -17.62 -3.27 0.39
N GLY A 54 -16.44 -3.64 -0.09
CA GLY A 54 -16.05 -5.04 -0.32
C GLY A 54 -16.09 -5.50 -1.77
N HIS A 55 -15.87 -4.60 -2.74
CA HIS A 55 -15.77 -4.95 -4.17
C HIS A 55 -14.74 -6.05 -4.44
N THR A 56 -13.56 -5.98 -3.83
CA THR A 56 -12.49 -6.99 -3.96
C THR A 56 -12.97 -8.37 -3.47
N ARG A 57 -13.68 -8.42 -2.34
CA ARG A 57 -14.25 -9.66 -1.78
C ARG A 57 -15.34 -10.24 -2.68
N TYR A 58 -16.14 -9.40 -3.31
CA TYR A 58 -17.13 -9.82 -4.30
C TYR A 58 -16.46 -10.46 -5.53
N GLU A 59 -15.44 -9.82 -6.10
CA GLU A 59 -14.72 -10.37 -7.26
C GLU A 59 -13.94 -11.65 -6.88
N ALA A 60 -13.36 -11.70 -5.69
CA ALA A 60 -12.71 -12.90 -5.17
C ALA A 60 -13.71 -14.07 -5.02
N ALA A 61 -14.89 -13.81 -4.48
CA ALA A 61 -15.94 -14.82 -4.35
C ALA A 61 -16.43 -15.35 -5.72
N LYS A 62 -16.56 -14.48 -6.73
CA LYS A 62 -16.87 -14.88 -8.11
C LYS A 62 -15.75 -15.77 -8.67
N ARG A 63 -14.50 -15.40 -8.46
CA ARG A 63 -13.34 -16.20 -8.91
C ARG A 63 -13.30 -17.58 -8.26
N LEU A 64 -13.77 -17.69 -7.01
CA LEU A 64 -13.88 -18.96 -6.27
C LEU A 64 -15.13 -19.76 -6.61
N GLY A 65 -16.05 -19.24 -7.46
CA GLY A 65 -17.29 -19.89 -7.84
C GLY A 65 -18.31 -20.01 -6.69
N MET A 66 -18.31 -19.05 -5.76
CA MET A 66 -19.25 -19.05 -4.64
C MET A 66 -20.65 -18.63 -5.11
N ASP A 67 -21.67 -19.40 -4.75
CA ASP A 67 -23.07 -19.06 -5.07
C ASP A 67 -23.63 -17.97 -4.14
N LYS A 68 -23.23 -18.01 -2.87
CA LYS A 68 -23.72 -17.09 -1.83
C LYS A 68 -22.55 -16.52 -1.03
N VAL A 69 -22.70 -15.26 -0.63
CA VAL A 69 -21.72 -14.56 0.18
C VAL A 69 -22.38 -13.86 1.37
N PRO A 70 -21.66 -13.71 2.51
CA PRO A 70 -22.21 -12.99 3.65
C PRO A 70 -22.25 -11.49 3.34
N CYS A 71 -23.39 -10.89 3.60
CA CYS A 71 -23.64 -9.47 3.40
C CYS A 71 -24.25 -8.83 4.64
N ILE A 72 -24.01 -7.54 4.80
CA ILE A 72 -24.75 -6.67 5.71
C ILE A 72 -25.49 -5.65 4.87
N ARG A 73 -26.81 -5.52 5.09
CA ARG A 73 -27.62 -4.47 4.45
C ARG A 73 -27.52 -3.19 5.25
N VAL A 74 -27.29 -2.10 4.52
CA VAL A 74 -27.19 -0.74 5.08
C VAL A 74 -28.40 0.05 4.53
N ASP A 75 -29.45 0.11 5.32
CA ASP A 75 -30.73 0.73 4.94
C ASP A 75 -30.97 2.07 5.67
N ASP A 76 -30.03 2.48 6.52
CA ASP A 76 -30.12 3.65 7.40
C ASP A 76 -29.31 4.87 6.92
N LEU A 77 -28.64 4.76 5.78
CA LEU A 77 -27.86 5.83 5.16
C LEU A 77 -28.57 6.39 3.93
N THR A 78 -28.47 7.71 3.75
CA THR A 78 -28.89 8.36 2.51
C THR A 78 -27.89 8.09 1.37
N ASP A 79 -28.32 8.27 0.11
CA ASP A 79 -27.44 8.09 -1.07
C ASP A 79 -26.16 8.94 -0.99
N ALA A 80 -26.25 10.15 -0.43
CA ALA A 80 -25.10 11.03 -0.24
C ALA A 80 -24.12 10.46 0.80
N GLN A 81 -24.65 9.94 1.92
CA GLN A 81 -23.84 9.30 2.96
C GLN A 81 -23.18 8.01 2.44
N ILE A 82 -23.90 7.20 1.65
CA ILE A 82 -23.34 6.00 1.01
C ILE A 82 -22.16 6.36 0.09
N LYS A 83 -22.30 7.42 -0.73
CA LYS A 83 -21.18 7.89 -1.58
C LYS A 83 -19.97 8.35 -0.77
N ALA A 84 -20.23 9.14 0.28
CA ALA A 84 -19.16 9.61 1.19
C ALA A 84 -18.49 8.42 1.91
N TYR A 85 -19.27 7.45 2.38
CA TYR A 85 -18.76 6.28 3.09
C TYR A 85 -17.87 5.41 2.19
N ARG A 86 -18.22 5.20 0.91
CA ARG A 86 -17.37 4.48 -0.04
C ARG A 86 -15.96 5.07 -0.14
N ILE A 87 -15.87 6.40 -0.16
CA ILE A 87 -14.59 7.10 -0.23
C ILE A 87 -13.84 6.98 1.12
N ALA A 88 -14.56 7.22 2.23
CA ALA A 88 -13.98 7.18 3.56
C ALA A 88 -13.42 5.79 3.92
N ASP A 89 -14.18 4.72 3.66
CA ASP A 89 -13.75 3.34 3.91
C ASP A 89 -12.42 3.00 3.20
N ASN A 90 -12.28 3.40 1.94
CA ASN A 90 -11.04 3.21 1.20
C ASN A 90 -9.91 4.11 1.71
N LYS A 91 -10.19 5.39 2.01
CA LYS A 91 -9.16 6.35 2.41
C LYS A 91 -8.59 6.07 3.79
N VAL A 92 -9.45 5.67 4.74
CA VAL A 92 -9.01 5.31 6.10
C VAL A 92 -8.10 4.09 6.09
N ALA A 93 -8.35 3.11 5.22
CA ALA A 93 -7.48 1.94 5.08
C ALA A 93 -6.04 2.29 4.64
N GLU A 94 -5.85 3.40 3.92
CA GLU A 94 -4.52 3.87 3.49
C GLU A 94 -3.74 4.59 4.61
N ALA A 95 -4.40 4.98 5.70
CA ALA A 95 -3.77 5.73 6.79
C ALA A 95 -3.00 4.85 7.78
N SER A 96 -3.16 3.52 7.70
CA SER A 96 -2.44 2.57 8.55
C SER A 96 -1.14 2.11 7.90
N SER A 97 -0.13 1.84 8.72
CA SER A 97 1.15 1.25 8.32
C SER A 97 1.47 0.07 9.23
N TRP A 98 2.33 -0.81 8.77
CA TRP A 98 2.85 -1.90 9.57
C TRP A 98 3.95 -1.41 10.52
N ASN A 99 4.08 -2.08 11.66
CA ASN A 99 5.30 -2.06 12.46
C ASN A 99 6.12 -3.27 12.01
N ASP A 100 7.20 -3.01 11.29
CA ASP A 100 7.94 -4.06 10.60
C ASP A 100 8.58 -5.07 11.56
N ASP A 101 9.05 -4.62 12.73
CA ASP A 101 9.64 -5.52 13.74
C ASP A 101 8.59 -6.49 14.30
N VAL A 102 7.40 -5.97 14.63
CA VAL A 102 6.30 -6.79 15.15
C VAL A 102 5.76 -7.71 14.07
N LEU A 103 5.60 -7.20 12.84
CA LEU A 103 5.13 -7.99 11.71
C LEU A 103 6.08 -9.15 11.40
N ARG A 104 7.40 -8.91 11.41
CA ARG A 104 8.42 -9.95 11.23
C ARG A 104 8.28 -11.04 12.28
N ALA A 105 8.20 -10.67 13.56
CA ALA A 105 8.06 -11.63 14.64
C ALA A 105 6.80 -12.51 14.51
N GLU A 106 5.68 -11.94 14.05
CA GLU A 106 4.44 -12.69 13.78
C GLU A 106 4.60 -13.63 12.57
N MET A 107 5.29 -13.20 11.50
CA MET A 107 5.54 -14.03 10.32
C MET A 107 6.47 -15.20 10.65
N ASP A 108 7.53 -14.98 11.44
CA ASP A 108 8.43 -16.04 11.93
C ASP A 108 7.67 -17.08 12.78
N ALA A 109 6.79 -16.60 13.66
CA ALA A 109 5.95 -17.47 14.48
C ALA A 109 4.99 -18.32 13.63
N LEU A 110 4.38 -17.75 12.58
CA LEU A 110 3.52 -18.46 11.65
C LEU A 110 4.31 -19.51 10.86
N GLN A 111 5.51 -19.19 10.41
CA GLN A 111 6.40 -20.10 9.70
C GLN A 111 6.81 -21.28 10.59
N ALA A 112 7.09 -21.03 11.88
CA ALA A 112 7.41 -22.09 12.85
C ALA A 112 6.23 -23.03 13.12
N LEU A 113 5.00 -22.61 12.80
CA LEU A 113 3.77 -23.40 12.89
C LEU A 113 3.38 -24.06 11.56
N ASP A 114 4.26 -24.06 10.55
CA ASP A 114 4.02 -24.59 9.20
C ASP A 114 2.82 -23.94 8.48
N VAL A 115 2.49 -22.67 8.80
CA VAL A 115 1.44 -21.93 8.12
C VAL A 115 1.96 -21.39 6.78
N ASP A 116 1.20 -21.57 5.71
CA ASP A 116 1.51 -20.98 4.40
C ASP A 116 1.34 -19.46 4.42
N LEU A 117 2.46 -18.74 4.43
CA LEU A 117 2.48 -17.28 4.50
C LEU A 117 1.85 -16.60 3.27
N SER A 118 1.69 -17.29 2.14
CA SER A 118 0.99 -16.75 0.96
C SER A 118 -0.48 -16.41 1.25
N SER A 119 -1.08 -17.06 2.27
CA SER A 119 -2.45 -16.81 2.73
C SER A 119 -2.61 -15.47 3.45
N THR A 120 -1.52 -14.84 3.91
CA THR A 120 -1.53 -13.54 4.60
C THR A 120 -1.79 -12.36 3.67
N GLY A 121 -1.59 -12.55 2.37
CA GLY A 121 -1.80 -11.54 1.34
C GLY A 121 -0.53 -10.77 0.95
N PHE A 122 0.59 -11.01 1.60
CA PHE A 122 1.90 -10.50 1.18
C PHE A 122 2.40 -11.28 -0.04
N SER A 123 3.03 -10.56 -0.97
CA SER A 123 3.72 -11.18 -2.11
C SER A 123 5.03 -11.86 -1.65
N GLU A 124 5.55 -12.79 -2.47
CA GLU A 124 6.84 -13.42 -2.20
C GLU A 124 7.98 -12.41 -2.02
N VAL A 125 7.96 -11.32 -2.80
CA VAL A 125 8.97 -10.25 -2.73
C VAL A 125 8.88 -9.48 -1.41
N GLU A 126 7.66 -9.20 -0.93
CA GLU A 126 7.44 -8.52 0.36
C GLU A 126 7.85 -9.44 1.52
N LEU A 127 7.51 -10.73 1.46
CA LEU A 127 7.91 -11.72 2.46
C LEU A 127 9.45 -11.88 2.50
N ASP A 128 10.08 -11.99 1.35
CA ASP A 128 11.53 -12.04 1.23
C ASP A 128 12.20 -10.81 1.85
N GLY A 129 11.67 -9.63 1.55
CA GLY A 129 12.17 -8.37 2.13
C GLY A 129 11.97 -8.27 3.64
N LEU A 130 10.85 -8.79 4.15
CA LEU A 130 10.51 -8.75 5.56
C LEU A 130 11.31 -9.78 6.38
N LEU A 131 11.53 -10.99 5.82
CA LEU A 131 12.16 -12.11 6.52
C LEU A 131 13.69 -12.20 6.32
N ARG A 132 14.26 -11.41 5.41
CA ARG A 132 15.72 -11.30 5.33
C ARG A 132 16.25 -10.70 6.63
N ASP A 133 17.11 -11.43 7.29
CA ASP A 133 17.99 -10.83 8.29
C ASP A 133 18.83 -9.79 7.55
N VAL A 134 18.64 -8.52 7.88
CA VAL A 134 19.61 -7.49 7.53
C VAL A 134 20.80 -7.79 8.42
N ASP A 135 21.75 -8.59 7.90
CA ASP A 135 23.02 -8.80 8.57
C ASP A 135 23.68 -7.41 8.66
N ASP A 136 24.00 -6.97 9.88
CA ASP A 136 24.66 -5.66 10.11
C ASP A 136 25.97 -5.51 9.30
N SER A 137 26.49 -6.61 8.72
CA SER A 137 27.63 -6.63 7.82
C SER A 137 27.38 -5.91 6.50
N ASP A 138 26.16 -5.92 5.95
CA ASP A 138 25.82 -5.23 4.69
C ASP A 138 25.79 -3.71 4.88
N PHE A 139 25.57 -3.24 6.13
CA PHE A 139 25.57 -1.82 6.45
C PHE A 139 27.00 -1.24 6.55
N GLU A 140 27.97 -2.03 7.00
CA GLU A 140 29.38 -1.59 7.06
C GLU A 140 30.03 -1.52 5.68
N GLU A 141 29.67 -2.38 4.73
CA GLU A 141 30.25 -2.38 3.38
C GLU A 141 29.83 -1.13 2.56
N PHE A 142 28.61 -0.60 2.82
CA PHE A 142 28.11 0.60 2.13
C PHE A 142 28.80 1.90 2.61
N PHE A 143 29.34 1.92 3.83
CA PHE A 143 30.02 3.08 4.41
C PHE A 143 31.55 3.01 4.36
N THR A 144 32.14 1.92 3.86
CA THR A 144 33.59 1.74 3.77
C THR A 144 34.21 2.00 2.41
N GLU A 145 33.48 2.55 1.43
CA GLU A 145 34.15 3.08 0.24
C GLU A 145 35.03 4.28 0.64
N PRO A 146 36.37 4.21 0.45
CA PRO A 146 37.27 5.32 0.77
C PRO A 146 36.93 6.49 -0.16
N ALA A 147 36.62 7.64 0.44
CA ALA A 147 36.41 8.89 -0.26
C ALA A 147 37.57 9.10 -1.26
N GLN A 148 37.25 9.07 -2.55
CA GLN A 148 38.18 9.40 -3.62
C GLN A 148 38.71 10.81 -3.36
N GLN A 149 40.01 10.92 -3.17
CA GLN A 149 40.69 12.19 -2.99
C GLN A 149 40.39 13.09 -4.19
N PRO A 150 40.07 14.38 -3.96
CA PRO A 150 39.88 15.31 -5.06
C PRO A 150 41.20 15.45 -5.86
N PRO A 151 41.12 15.61 -7.19
CA PRO A 151 42.29 15.72 -8.04
C PRO A 151 43.13 16.92 -7.60
N LYS A 152 44.45 16.70 -7.42
CA LYS A 152 45.45 17.75 -7.15
C LYS A 152 45.37 18.77 -8.28
N VAL A 153 45.00 20.01 -7.94
CA VAL A 153 45.11 21.16 -8.83
C VAL A 153 46.60 21.42 -9.05
N ALA A 154 47.02 21.30 -10.30
CA ALA A 154 48.38 21.64 -10.69
C ALA A 154 48.60 23.15 -10.52
N ASP A 155 49.57 23.49 -9.71
CA ASP A 155 50.11 24.82 -9.52
C ASP A 155 50.85 25.22 -10.81
N THR A 156 50.30 26.18 -11.57
CA THR A 156 51.02 26.88 -12.61
C THR A 156 51.27 28.32 -12.13
N GLY A 157 52.49 28.51 -11.66
CA GLY A 157 52.96 29.78 -11.18
C GLY A 157 53.16 30.86 -12.25
N SER A 158 53.15 32.06 -11.74
CA SER A 158 53.83 33.30 -12.13
C SER A 158 53.78 33.76 -13.59
N ASP A 159 53.38 34.95 -13.85
CA ASP A 159 54.20 36.12 -13.84
C ASP A 159 53.42 37.44 -14.07
N SER A 160 53.77 38.40 -13.25
CA SER A 160 53.83 39.83 -13.41
C SER A 160 53.43 40.49 -14.74
N GLU A 161 52.62 41.52 -14.72
CA GLU A 161 53.11 42.90 -14.90
C GLU A 161 51.99 43.95 -14.80
N SER A 162 52.37 44.98 -14.13
CA SER A 162 51.81 46.30 -13.92
C SER A 162 51.28 47.03 -15.16
N GLN A 163 50.25 47.85 -15.00
CA GLN A 163 50.20 49.31 -15.24
C GLN A 163 48.76 49.83 -15.18
N GLN A 164 48.47 50.63 -14.22
CA GLN A 164 48.21 52.10 -14.17
C GLN A 164 47.10 52.67 -15.04
N SER A 165 46.33 53.52 -14.35
CA SER A 165 45.54 54.68 -14.77
C SER A 165 44.14 54.36 -15.30
N GLY A 166 43.13 54.99 -14.89
CA GLY A 166 42.83 56.25 -14.25
C GLY A 166 41.38 56.57 -14.45
N GLN A 167 40.80 57.23 -13.48
CA GLN A 167 39.72 58.24 -13.61
C GLN A 167 38.53 57.94 -14.54
N ASP A 168 37.34 58.10 -14.23
CA ASP A 168 36.61 59.13 -13.51
C ASP A 168 35.09 58.90 -13.61
N ARG A 169 34.42 59.19 -12.51
CA ARG A 169 33.17 59.98 -12.40
C ARG A 169 31.83 59.53 -13.01
N LYS A 170 30.91 59.66 -12.09
CA LYS A 170 29.54 60.23 -12.13
C LYS A 170 28.45 59.31 -12.63
N SER A 171 27.57 59.03 -11.74
CA SER A 171 26.45 59.80 -11.16
C SER A 171 25.17 59.79 -11.99
N VAL A 172 24.08 59.54 -11.30
CA VAL A 172 22.67 60.00 -11.50
C VAL A 172 21.87 59.32 -12.59
N VAL A 173 20.80 58.71 -12.36
CA VAL A 173 19.49 58.96 -11.73
C VAL A 173 18.86 57.66 -11.35
#